data_0bfdc3259bd000ef708a0b7abdb042ff
#
_entry.id   0bfdc3259bd000ef708a0b7abdb042ff
#
_cell.length_a   1.000
_cell.length_b   1.000
_cell.length_c   1.000
_cell.angle_alpha   90.00
_cell.angle_beta   90.00
_cell.angle_gamma   90.00
#
_symmetry.space_group_name_H-M   'P 1'
#
loop_
_entity.id
_entity.type
_entity.pdbx_description
1 polymer ?
#
loop_
_entity_poly.entity_id
_entity_poly.type
_entity_poly.pdbx_seq_one_letter_code
_entity_poly.pdbx_strand_id
1 'polypeptide(L)'
;MVEAAAHEKINIYTYSEVEHVSGFVGDFTVDIRKKARSVNMDKCTGCGVCQEKCPSKKIPNEFNRGLNNRTAIYTPFAQAIPNVPVIDRENCLKFKTGKCGVCSKVCQAGAIDYDQQDEIVTQKYGAIVVATGFDTIKLDKYDEYAYSQSKDVITSLELERIMNAAGPTKGHLERLSDGKAPKDLSLIHI
;
A
#
# COMPACT_ATOMS: atom_id res chain seq x y z
N MET A 1 -12.88 2.69 -9.17
CA MET A 1 -11.45 3.07 -9.38
C MET A 1 -11.10 3.06 -10.87
N VAL A 2 -11.33 1.96 -11.62
CA VAL A 2 -11.00 1.89 -13.06
C VAL A 2 -11.71 2.97 -13.87
N GLU A 3 -13.01 3.13 -13.68
CA GLU A 3 -13.81 4.18 -14.35
C GLU A 3 -13.32 5.60 -14.02
N ALA A 4 -12.98 5.86 -12.74
CA ALA A 4 -12.43 7.15 -12.35
C ALA A 4 -11.05 7.40 -12.99
N ALA A 5 -10.20 6.38 -13.09
CA ALA A 5 -8.88 6.51 -13.72
C ALA A 5 -8.95 6.68 -15.25
N ALA A 6 -10.02 6.19 -15.89
CA ALA A 6 -10.25 6.33 -17.32
C ALA A 6 -10.97 7.64 -17.70
N HIS A 7 -11.49 8.38 -16.73
CA HIS A 7 -12.28 9.58 -16.99
C HIS A 7 -11.38 10.78 -17.31
N GLU A 8 -11.59 11.40 -18.46
CA GLU A 8 -10.75 12.49 -18.98
C GLU A 8 -10.63 13.74 -18.09
N LYS A 9 -11.61 13.98 -17.21
CA LYS A 9 -11.66 15.15 -16.29
C LYS A 9 -11.19 14.83 -14.88
N ILE A 10 -10.71 13.60 -14.61
CA ILE A 10 -10.24 13.16 -13.30
C ILE A 10 -8.74 12.92 -13.36
N ASN A 11 -7.97 13.67 -12.58
CA ASN A 11 -6.55 13.45 -12.39
C ASN A 11 -6.32 12.76 -11.04
N ILE A 12 -5.71 11.57 -11.06
CA ILE A 12 -5.42 10.80 -9.86
C ILE A 12 -3.93 10.88 -9.54
N TYR A 13 -3.60 11.46 -8.39
CA TYR A 13 -2.25 11.50 -7.85
C TYR A 13 -2.10 10.38 -6.82
N THR A 14 -1.52 9.26 -7.23
CA THR A 14 -1.25 8.11 -6.36
C THR A 14 0.15 8.18 -5.79
N TYR A 15 0.37 7.60 -4.61
CA TYR A 15 1.63 7.67 -3.88
C TYR A 15 2.07 9.13 -3.66
N SER A 16 1.08 9.96 -3.27
CA SER A 16 1.24 11.39 -3.13
C SER A 16 0.60 11.87 -1.83
N GLU A 17 1.05 13.00 -1.34
CA GLU A 17 0.57 13.65 -0.11
C GLU A 17 0.31 15.12 -0.37
N VAL A 18 -0.73 15.67 0.25
CA VAL A 18 -0.96 17.11 0.31
C VAL A 18 -0.04 17.68 1.39
N GLU A 19 0.88 18.58 1.02
CA GLU A 19 1.81 19.20 1.96
C GLU A 19 1.30 20.51 2.51
N HIS A 20 0.73 21.33 1.64
CA HIS A 20 0.28 22.67 2.03
C HIS A 20 -1.01 23.03 1.30
N VAL A 21 -1.88 23.71 2.00
CA VAL A 21 -3.12 24.29 1.46
C VAL A 21 -3.22 25.74 1.91
N SER A 22 -3.46 26.64 0.97
CA SER A 22 -3.68 28.07 1.20
C SER A 22 -4.85 28.58 0.37
N GLY A 23 -5.29 29.80 0.64
CA GLY A 23 -6.39 30.43 -0.08
C GLY A 23 -7.73 30.30 0.63
N PHE A 24 -8.82 30.37 -0.12
CA PHE A 24 -10.20 30.40 0.38
C PHE A 24 -11.16 29.72 -0.61
N VAL A 25 -12.39 29.53 -0.22
CA VAL A 25 -13.43 28.89 -1.07
C VAL A 25 -13.52 29.62 -2.43
N GLY A 26 -13.32 28.85 -3.50
CA GLY A 26 -13.25 29.34 -4.87
C GLY A 26 -11.83 29.56 -5.41
N ASP A 27 -10.80 29.72 -4.57
CA ASP A 27 -9.40 29.91 -4.98
C ASP A 27 -8.42 29.29 -3.97
N PHE A 28 -8.46 27.97 -3.84
CA PHE A 28 -7.45 27.23 -3.06
C PHE A 28 -6.19 26.99 -3.89
N THR A 29 -5.04 27.14 -3.27
CA THR A 29 -3.75 26.70 -3.81
C THR A 29 -3.26 25.52 -2.99
N VAL A 30 -2.93 24.41 -3.64
CA VAL A 30 -2.55 23.14 -2.99
C VAL A 30 -1.22 22.66 -3.52
N ASP A 31 -0.28 22.42 -2.63
CA ASP A 31 1.00 21.78 -2.93
C ASP A 31 0.90 20.29 -2.67
N ILE A 32 1.12 19.51 -3.73
CA ILE A 32 1.03 18.05 -3.73
C ILE A 32 2.43 17.49 -3.93
N ARG A 33 2.94 16.78 -2.94
CA ARG A 33 4.17 16.00 -3.09
C ARG A 33 3.87 14.67 -3.73
N LYS A 34 4.37 14.44 -4.92
CA LYS A 34 4.43 13.12 -5.56
C LYS A 34 5.69 12.43 -5.10
N LYS A 35 5.56 11.40 -4.29
CA LYS A 35 6.69 10.63 -3.77
C LYS A 35 7.36 9.83 -4.87
N ALA A 36 8.68 9.76 -4.83
CA ALA A 36 9.46 8.98 -5.77
C ALA A 36 9.20 7.47 -5.63
N ARG A 37 8.53 6.88 -6.61
CA ARG A 37 8.29 5.42 -6.69
C ARG A 37 9.56 4.62 -6.95
N SER A 38 10.61 5.27 -7.47
CA SER A 38 11.80 4.65 -8.06
C SER A 38 11.46 3.68 -9.22
N VAL A 39 10.31 3.87 -9.83
CA VAL A 39 9.81 3.15 -11.01
C VAL A 39 9.12 4.15 -11.94
N ASN A 40 9.58 4.23 -13.19
CA ASN A 40 8.97 5.07 -14.20
C ASN A 40 7.62 4.47 -14.62
N MET A 41 6.53 5.22 -14.43
CA MET A 41 5.17 4.76 -14.69
C MET A 41 4.88 4.57 -16.19
N ASP A 42 5.47 5.39 -17.04
CA ASP A 42 5.22 5.34 -18.50
C ASP A 42 5.90 4.14 -19.17
N LYS A 43 7.01 3.66 -18.56
CA LYS A 43 7.75 2.49 -19.06
C LYS A 43 7.26 1.18 -18.44
N CYS A 44 6.71 1.22 -17.24
CA CYS A 44 6.36 0.01 -16.50
C CYS A 44 5.13 -0.69 -17.10
N THR A 45 5.28 -1.97 -17.42
CA THR A 45 4.19 -2.81 -17.95
C THR A 45 3.38 -3.53 -16.86
N GLY A 46 3.72 -3.38 -15.58
CA GLY A 46 3.05 -4.07 -14.47
C GLY A 46 3.28 -5.59 -14.42
N CYS A 47 4.29 -6.13 -15.09
CA CYS A 47 4.51 -7.58 -15.22
C CYS A 47 4.87 -8.33 -13.92
N GLY A 48 5.26 -7.63 -12.84
CA GLY A 48 5.51 -8.22 -11.52
C GLY A 48 6.86 -8.94 -11.35
N VAL A 49 7.66 -9.16 -12.40
CA VAL A 49 8.93 -9.91 -12.33
C VAL A 49 9.92 -9.31 -11.31
N CYS A 50 9.98 -8.00 -11.20
CA CYS A 50 10.83 -7.31 -10.24
C CYS A 50 10.46 -7.62 -8.78
N GLN A 51 9.18 -7.80 -8.50
CA GLN A 51 8.66 -8.18 -7.17
C GLN A 51 9.04 -9.63 -6.86
N GLU A 52 8.79 -10.54 -7.80
CA GLU A 52 9.09 -11.98 -7.65
C GLU A 52 10.58 -12.22 -7.36
N LYS A 53 11.47 -11.53 -8.08
CA LYS A 53 12.92 -11.71 -7.97
C LYS A 53 13.58 -10.86 -6.87
N CYS A 54 12.84 -10.01 -6.17
CA CYS A 54 13.39 -9.20 -5.09
C CYS A 54 13.91 -10.07 -3.93
N PRO A 55 15.14 -9.88 -3.45
CA PRO A 55 15.68 -10.66 -2.34
C PRO A 55 15.13 -10.24 -0.97
N SER A 56 14.67 -8.99 -0.81
CA SER A 56 14.07 -8.47 0.43
C SER A 56 12.60 -8.88 0.52
N LYS A 57 12.32 -10.03 1.15
CA LYS A 57 10.97 -10.67 1.16
C LYS A 57 10.32 -10.74 2.54
N LYS A 58 10.93 -10.19 3.58
CA LYS A 58 10.46 -10.31 4.97
C LYS A 58 9.98 -8.97 5.53
N ILE A 59 9.32 -8.18 4.72
CA ILE A 59 8.78 -6.88 5.13
C ILE A 59 7.29 -7.10 5.40
N PRO A 60 6.78 -6.78 6.60
CA PRO A 60 5.35 -6.88 6.90
C PRO A 60 4.52 -6.13 5.83
N ASN A 61 3.46 -6.76 5.34
CA ASN A 61 2.59 -6.15 4.35
C ASN A 61 1.55 -5.28 5.08
N GLU A 62 1.68 -3.99 4.98
CA GLU A 62 0.82 -3.01 5.64
C GLU A 62 -0.63 -3.10 5.16
N PHE A 63 -0.84 -3.31 3.86
CA PHE A 63 -2.18 -3.47 3.29
C PHE A 63 -2.90 -4.70 3.86
N ASN A 64 -2.17 -5.78 4.12
CA ASN A 64 -2.69 -6.98 4.77
C ASN A 64 -2.53 -6.96 6.30
N ARG A 65 -2.35 -5.78 6.92
CA ARG A 65 -2.25 -5.61 8.36
C ARG A 65 -1.13 -6.43 9.02
N GLY A 66 -0.06 -6.72 8.27
CA GLY A 66 1.05 -7.54 8.75
C GLY A 66 0.80 -9.06 8.73
N LEU A 67 -0.36 -9.52 8.27
CA LEU A 67 -0.72 -10.96 8.23
C LEU A 67 0.18 -11.78 7.28
N ASN A 68 0.82 -11.13 6.33
CA ASN A 68 1.85 -11.73 5.47
C ASN A 68 2.99 -10.74 5.21
N ASN A 69 4.01 -11.18 4.49
CA ASN A 69 5.13 -10.35 4.11
C ASN A 69 5.05 -9.93 2.65
N ARG A 70 5.64 -8.78 2.35
CA ARG A 70 5.89 -8.26 1.00
C ARG A 70 7.38 -8.12 0.71
N THR A 71 7.67 -7.80 -0.52
CA THR A 71 9.03 -7.46 -0.98
C THR A 71 9.29 -5.95 -0.89
N ALA A 72 10.56 -5.55 -0.98
CA ALA A 72 10.93 -4.13 -0.96
C ALA A 72 10.49 -3.39 -2.23
N ILE A 73 10.36 -4.06 -3.38
CA ILE A 73 9.65 -3.52 -4.54
C ILE A 73 8.31 -4.24 -4.65
N TYR A 74 7.20 -3.51 -4.58
CA TYR A 74 5.88 -4.11 -4.44
C TYR A 74 4.79 -3.23 -5.04
N THR A 75 3.69 -3.85 -5.42
CA THR A 75 2.43 -3.17 -5.71
C THR A 75 1.60 -3.16 -4.41
N PRO A 76 1.08 -2.02 -3.94
CA PRO A 76 0.42 -1.93 -2.63
C PRO A 76 -0.72 -2.94 -2.43
N PHE A 77 -1.51 -3.18 -3.47
CA PHE A 77 -2.59 -4.19 -3.49
C PHE A 77 -2.90 -4.62 -4.92
N ALA A 78 -3.55 -5.77 -5.08
CA ALA A 78 -3.72 -6.44 -6.37
C ALA A 78 -4.47 -5.61 -7.43
N GLN A 79 -5.41 -4.75 -7.01
CA GLN A 79 -6.21 -3.89 -7.89
C GLN A 79 -5.72 -2.43 -7.90
N ALA A 80 -4.46 -2.18 -7.57
CA ALA A 80 -3.90 -0.83 -7.56
C ALA A 80 -3.93 -0.20 -8.95
N ILE A 81 -4.29 1.07 -9.01
CA ILE A 81 -4.28 1.88 -10.22
C ILE A 81 -3.41 3.13 -9.94
N PRO A 82 -2.34 3.32 -10.73
CA PRO A 82 -1.81 2.41 -11.76
C PRO A 82 -1.23 1.11 -11.15
N ASN A 83 -1.24 0.01 -11.93
CA ASN A 83 -0.59 -1.24 -11.53
C ASN A 83 0.94 -1.14 -11.72
N VAL A 84 1.53 -0.18 -11.04
CA VAL A 84 2.97 0.10 -11.07
C VAL A 84 3.53 -0.07 -9.66
N PRO A 85 4.57 -0.88 -9.47
CA PRO A 85 5.17 -1.06 -8.15
C PRO A 85 5.85 0.21 -7.65
N VAL A 86 6.09 0.23 -6.34
CA VAL A 86 6.93 1.22 -5.66
C VAL A 86 8.11 0.51 -5.01
N ILE A 87 9.23 1.20 -4.84
CA ILE A 87 10.36 0.70 -4.06
C ILE A 87 10.33 1.35 -2.67
N ASP A 88 10.16 0.51 -1.67
CA ASP A 88 10.34 0.88 -0.26
C ASP A 88 11.84 1.12 0.00
N ARG A 89 12.23 2.39 -0.02
CA ARG A 89 13.64 2.79 0.09
C ARG A 89 14.24 2.42 1.43
N GLU A 90 13.44 2.41 2.49
CA GLU A 90 13.89 2.06 3.83
C GLU A 90 14.26 0.58 3.96
N ASN A 91 13.58 -0.31 3.22
CA ASN A 91 13.80 -1.75 3.29
C ASN A 91 14.49 -2.33 2.06
N CYS A 92 14.82 -1.50 1.07
CA CYS A 92 15.50 -1.91 -0.14
C CYS A 92 17.02 -2.04 0.07
N LEU A 93 17.60 -3.20 -0.23
CA LEU A 93 19.04 -3.43 -0.15
C LEU A 93 19.86 -2.49 -1.05
N LYS A 94 19.33 -2.05 -2.19
CA LYS A 94 20.01 -1.08 -3.05
C LYS A 94 20.21 0.25 -2.33
N PHE A 95 19.17 0.77 -1.70
CA PHE A 95 19.24 2.03 -0.95
C PHE A 95 20.03 1.90 0.35
N LYS A 96 19.94 0.75 1.04
CA LYS A 96 20.68 0.51 2.29
C LYS A 96 22.19 0.28 2.08
N THR A 97 22.57 -0.47 1.08
CA THR A 97 23.95 -0.98 0.93
C THR A 97 24.65 -0.63 -0.37
N GLY A 98 23.91 -0.09 -1.34
CA GLY A 98 24.39 0.19 -2.69
C GLY A 98 24.60 -1.05 -3.59
N LYS A 99 24.60 -2.26 -3.03
CA LYS A 99 25.08 -3.47 -3.72
C LYS A 99 24.02 -4.29 -4.45
N CYS A 100 22.72 -4.00 -4.27
CA CYS A 100 21.64 -4.69 -4.96
C CYS A 100 21.24 -3.94 -6.24
N GLY A 101 20.74 -4.64 -7.23
CA GLY A 101 20.24 -4.09 -8.51
C GLY A 101 19.43 -5.13 -9.27
N VAL A 102 18.88 -6.13 -8.57
CA VAL A 102 18.16 -7.26 -9.19
C VAL A 102 16.96 -6.77 -10.00
N CYS A 103 16.10 -5.92 -9.42
CA CYS A 103 14.91 -5.41 -10.11
C CYS A 103 15.25 -4.64 -11.39
N SER A 104 16.32 -3.85 -11.41
CA SER A 104 16.79 -3.16 -12.61
C SER A 104 17.28 -4.14 -13.68
N LYS A 105 17.99 -5.20 -13.29
CA LYS A 105 18.53 -6.19 -14.22
C LYS A 105 17.46 -7.07 -14.88
N VAL A 106 16.36 -7.36 -14.16
CA VAL A 106 15.28 -8.20 -14.68
C VAL A 106 14.19 -7.41 -15.38
N CYS A 107 14.19 -6.09 -15.29
CA CYS A 107 13.19 -5.23 -15.92
C CYS A 107 13.47 -5.04 -17.40
N GLN A 108 12.77 -5.78 -18.26
CA GLN A 108 12.92 -5.67 -19.70
C GLN A 108 12.51 -4.28 -20.25
N ALA A 109 11.55 -3.62 -19.60
CA ALA A 109 11.10 -2.29 -19.97
C ALA A 109 12.03 -1.16 -19.49
N GLY A 110 13.09 -1.47 -18.72
CA GLY A 110 14.00 -0.46 -18.18
C GLY A 110 13.32 0.60 -17.31
N ALA A 111 12.25 0.21 -16.59
CA ALA A 111 11.42 1.15 -15.83
C ALA A 111 11.99 1.51 -14.45
N ILE A 112 13.04 0.84 -13.96
CA ILE A 112 13.59 1.11 -12.62
C ILE A 112 14.51 2.33 -12.67
N ASP A 113 14.20 3.30 -11.82
CA ASP A 113 14.94 4.55 -11.67
C ASP A 113 15.22 4.81 -10.19
N TYR A 114 16.43 4.51 -9.73
CA TYR A 114 16.83 4.71 -8.33
C TYR A 114 17.09 6.19 -7.99
N ASP A 115 17.32 7.02 -9.00
CA ASP A 115 17.67 8.44 -8.83
C ASP A 115 16.45 9.35 -8.84
N GLN A 116 15.26 8.79 -9.07
CA GLN A 116 13.99 9.52 -9.02
C GLN A 116 13.84 10.23 -7.67
N GLN A 117 13.46 11.51 -7.71
CA GLN A 117 13.21 12.34 -6.54
C GLN A 117 11.72 12.65 -6.40
N ASP A 118 11.33 13.09 -5.19
CA ASP A 118 10.00 13.62 -4.96
C ASP A 118 9.80 14.90 -5.80
N GLU A 119 8.59 15.08 -6.29
CA GLU A 119 8.18 16.24 -7.09
C GLU A 119 7.06 16.98 -6.35
N ILE A 120 7.16 18.29 -6.20
CA ILE A 120 6.06 19.12 -5.67
C ILE A 120 5.34 19.76 -6.85
N VAL A 121 4.03 19.53 -6.92
CA VAL A 121 3.14 20.10 -7.93
C VAL A 121 2.16 21.02 -7.23
N THR A 122 2.18 22.30 -7.59
CA THR A 122 1.22 23.30 -7.08
C THR A 122 0.05 23.43 -8.05
N GLN A 123 -1.17 23.28 -7.54
CA GLN A 123 -2.39 23.41 -8.35
C GLN A 123 -3.46 24.26 -7.64
N LYS A 124 -4.37 24.83 -8.45
CA LYS A 124 -5.51 25.62 -7.98
C LYS A 124 -6.80 24.83 -8.06
N TYR A 125 -7.61 24.93 -7.02
CA TYR A 125 -8.90 24.25 -6.91
C TYR A 125 -9.97 25.20 -6.36
N GLY A 126 -11.20 25.08 -6.84
CA GLY A 126 -12.34 25.84 -6.33
C GLY A 126 -12.89 25.32 -5.01
N ALA A 127 -12.76 24.01 -4.76
CA ALA A 127 -13.23 23.36 -3.54
C ALA A 127 -12.33 22.16 -3.18
N ILE A 128 -12.30 21.82 -1.90
CA ILE A 128 -11.56 20.65 -1.36
C ILE A 128 -12.55 19.79 -0.58
N VAL A 129 -12.59 18.49 -0.88
CA VAL A 129 -13.33 17.49 -0.11
C VAL A 129 -12.32 16.60 0.61
N VAL A 130 -12.42 16.55 1.93
CA VAL A 130 -11.55 15.72 2.79
C VAL A 130 -12.23 14.36 3.03
N ALA A 131 -11.59 13.29 2.62
CA ALA A 131 -12.09 11.92 2.76
C ALA A 131 -10.92 10.99 3.11
N THR A 132 -10.30 11.21 4.27
CA THR A 132 -9.04 10.57 4.71
C THR A 132 -9.20 9.19 5.35
N GLY A 133 -10.44 8.68 5.42
CA GLY A 133 -10.73 7.41 6.06
C GLY A 133 -10.81 7.53 7.58
N PHE A 134 -10.43 6.45 8.29
CA PHE A 134 -10.50 6.36 9.75
C PHE A 134 -9.26 5.68 10.32
N ASP A 135 -8.97 5.98 11.58
CA ASP A 135 -7.97 5.28 12.36
C ASP A 135 -8.59 4.12 13.15
N THR A 136 -7.85 3.03 13.29
CA THR A 136 -8.29 1.90 14.12
C THR A 136 -7.98 2.14 15.59
N ILE A 137 -8.85 1.61 16.48
CA ILE A 137 -8.60 1.61 17.91
C ILE A 137 -7.33 0.81 18.21
N LYS A 138 -6.50 1.31 19.11
CA LYS A 138 -5.32 0.61 19.62
C LYS A 138 -5.74 -0.44 20.64
N LEU A 139 -5.90 -1.68 20.19
CA LEU A 139 -6.41 -2.79 21.00
C LEU A 139 -5.43 -3.27 22.08
N ASP A 140 -4.17 -2.90 22.00
CA ASP A 140 -3.16 -3.13 23.04
C ASP A 140 -3.48 -2.47 24.40
N LYS A 141 -4.46 -1.55 24.41
CA LYS A 141 -4.95 -0.89 25.62
C LYS A 141 -6.15 -1.60 26.29
N TYR A 142 -6.64 -2.67 25.68
CA TYR A 142 -7.85 -3.38 26.08
C TYR A 142 -7.56 -4.86 26.32
N ASP A 143 -6.94 -5.16 27.47
CA ASP A 143 -6.48 -6.51 27.81
C ASP A 143 -7.62 -7.53 27.89
N GLU A 144 -8.84 -7.07 28.19
CA GLU A 144 -10.05 -7.90 28.26
C GLU A 144 -10.41 -8.59 26.94
N TYR A 145 -9.96 -8.06 25.80
CA TYR A 145 -10.18 -8.69 24.49
C TYR A 145 -9.08 -9.66 24.08
N ALA A 146 -7.98 -9.73 24.84
CA ALA A 146 -6.86 -10.64 24.60
C ALA A 146 -6.23 -10.56 23.19
N TYR A 147 -6.34 -9.40 22.49
CA TYR A 147 -5.84 -9.23 21.11
C TYR A 147 -4.34 -9.50 20.99
N SER A 148 -3.54 -9.04 21.93
CA SER A 148 -2.09 -9.29 21.97
C SER A 148 -1.69 -10.67 22.52
N GLN A 149 -2.66 -11.39 23.15
CA GLN A 149 -2.42 -12.65 23.86
C GLN A 149 -2.81 -13.88 23.02
N SER A 150 -3.79 -13.75 22.14
CA SER A 150 -4.26 -14.82 21.26
C SER A 150 -4.16 -14.42 19.79
N LYS A 151 -3.53 -15.28 18.98
CA LYS A 151 -3.45 -15.06 17.54
C LYS A 151 -4.80 -15.13 16.82
N ASP A 152 -5.79 -15.77 17.42
CA ASP A 152 -7.12 -15.95 16.83
C ASP A 152 -8.11 -14.83 17.22
N VAL A 153 -7.66 -13.87 18.02
CA VAL A 153 -8.37 -12.60 18.24
C VAL A 153 -7.84 -11.61 17.21
N ILE A 154 -8.69 -11.24 16.28
CA ILE A 154 -8.34 -10.41 15.12
C ILE A 154 -9.29 -9.22 15.00
N THR A 155 -8.85 -8.16 14.35
CA THR A 155 -9.68 -7.01 14.02
C THR A 155 -10.60 -7.31 12.83
N SER A 156 -11.65 -6.50 12.66
CA SER A 156 -12.53 -6.58 11.48
C SER A 156 -11.76 -6.36 10.16
N LEU A 157 -10.75 -5.49 10.17
CA LEU A 157 -9.91 -5.27 8.99
C LEU A 157 -9.00 -6.47 8.68
N GLU A 158 -8.47 -7.14 9.69
CA GLU A 158 -7.71 -8.38 9.50
C GLU A 158 -8.61 -9.49 8.96
N LEU A 159 -9.83 -9.62 9.49
CA LEU A 159 -10.83 -10.57 8.97
C LEU A 159 -11.17 -10.27 7.50
N GLU A 160 -11.41 -9.01 7.14
CA GLU A 160 -11.63 -8.59 5.76
C GLU A 160 -10.46 -9.02 4.84
N ARG A 161 -9.22 -8.85 5.30
CA ARG A 161 -8.04 -9.27 4.53
C ARG A 161 -7.92 -10.78 4.40
N ILE A 162 -8.25 -11.55 5.42
CA ILE A 162 -8.32 -13.01 5.39
C ILE A 162 -9.37 -13.48 4.38
N MET A 163 -10.56 -12.89 4.40
CA MET A 163 -11.67 -13.27 3.51
C MET A 163 -11.51 -12.78 2.06
N ASN A 164 -10.54 -11.93 1.78
CA ASN A 164 -10.32 -11.41 0.43
C ASN A 164 -9.52 -12.40 -0.44
N ALA A 165 -9.98 -12.64 -1.67
CA ALA A 165 -9.32 -13.55 -2.61
C ALA A 165 -7.86 -13.18 -2.93
N ALA A 166 -7.50 -11.89 -2.86
CA ALA A 166 -6.13 -11.40 -2.99
C ALA A 166 -5.40 -11.23 -1.63
N GLY A 167 -6.03 -11.70 -0.55
CA GLY A 167 -5.50 -11.64 0.81
C GLY A 167 -4.51 -12.77 1.13
N PRO A 168 -4.00 -12.80 2.36
CA PRO A 168 -2.95 -13.73 2.78
C PRO A 168 -3.33 -15.20 2.68
N THR A 169 -4.61 -15.53 2.87
CA THR A 169 -5.17 -16.89 2.83
C THR A 169 -5.91 -17.22 1.52
N LYS A 170 -5.83 -16.31 0.53
CA LYS A 170 -6.55 -16.44 -0.76
C LYS A 170 -8.06 -16.57 -0.60
N GLY A 171 -8.63 -15.91 0.41
CA GLY A 171 -10.05 -15.91 0.70
C GLY A 171 -10.55 -17.07 1.56
N HIS A 172 -9.68 -17.96 2.00
CA HIS A 172 -10.04 -19.01 2.94
C HIS A 172 -10.05 -18.48 4.38
N LEU A 173 -11.15 -18.68 5.09
CA LEU A 173 -11.25 -18.33 6.49
C LEU A 173 -10.47 -19.35 7.32
N GLU A 174 -9.34 -18.93 7.86
CA GLU A 174 -8.40 -19.76 8.61
C GLU A 174 -8.05 -19.10 9.93
N ARG A 175 -7.86 -19.90 10.97
CA ARG A 175 -7.31 -19.43 12.25
C ARG A 175 -5.82 -19.15 12.10
N LEU A 176 -5.35 -18.02 12.60
CA LEU A 176 -3.94 -17.63 12.51
C LEU A 176 -3.03 -18.49 13.39
N SER A 177 -3.58 -19.20 14.36
CA SER A 177 -2.82 -20.10 15.26
C SER A 177 -2.40 -21.41 14.60
N ASP A 178 -3.26 -22.02 13.77
CA ASP A 178 -3.06 -23.38 13.25
C ASP A 178 -3.43 -23.57 11.76
N GLY A 179 -3.90 -22.53 11.08
CA GLY A 179 -4.26 -22.57 9.66
C GLY A 179 -5.52 -23.37 9.35
N LYS A 180 -6.34 -23.75 10.35
CA LYS A 180 -7.57 -24.51 10.15
C LYS A 180 -8.78 -23.61 10.12
N ALA A 181 -9.84 -24.07 9.43
CA ALA A 181 -11.11 -23.38 9.46
C ALA A 181 -11.66 -23.29 10.90
N PRO A 182 -12.15 -22.13 11.34
CA PRO A 182 -12.82 -22.02 12.63
C PRO A 182 -14.16 -22.75 12.60
N LYS A 183 -14.57 -23.30 13.76
CA LYS A 183 -15.92 -23.88 13.91
C LYS A 183 -16.95 -22.80 14.18
N ASP A 184 -16.56 -21.82 14.97
CA ASP A 184 -17.42 -20.73 15.43
C ASP A 184 -16.65 -19.41 15.28
N LEU A 185 -17.37 -18.30 15.05
CA LEU A 185 -16.86 -16.94 15.01
C LEU A 185 -17.69 -16.06 15.93
N SER A 186 -17.04 -15.38 16.85
CA SER A 186 -17.67 -14.37 17.71
C SER A 186 -17.27 -12.97 17.24
N LEU A 187 -18.23 -12.07 17.16
CA LEU A 187 -18.01 -10.65 16.84
C LEU A 187 -18.30 -9.81 18.08
N ILE A 188 -17.38 -8.92 18.39
CA ILE A 188 -17.50 -7.96 19.48
C ILE A 188 -17.48 -6.56 18.87
N HIS A 189 -18.49 -5.76 19.16
CA HIS A 189 -18.52 -4.34 18.86
C HIS A 189 -18.05 -3.54 20.07
N ILE A 190 -17.04 -2.73 19.86
CA ILE A 190 -16.45 -1.86 20.87
C ILE A 190 -16.91 -0.42 20.62
#